data_91d369002b8ae31a922045e0e06ebb04
#
_entry.id   91d369002b8ae31a922045e0e06ebb04
#
_cell.length_a   1.000
_cell.length_b   1.000
_cell.length_c   1.000
_cell.angle_alpha   90.00
_cell.angle_beta   90.00
_cell.angle_gamma   90.00
#
_symmetry.space_group_name_H-M   'P 1'
#
loop_
_entity.id
_entity.type
_entity.pdbx_description
1 polymer ?
#
loop_
_entity_poly.entity_id
_entity_poly.type
_entity_poly.pdbx_seq_one_letter_code
_entity_poly.pdbx_strand_id
1 'polypeptide(L)'
;MSLAVISRDLILSQGVLLSGNEGAIGWQTLATAANTTVTSETAAGPLSNMLNNSTAFYWQASSTATQTITITTGGTQVDYIGIARHNLAQSGLTITVKFDYVTVVPARAVVDQTTMILLSEASPTTVTITIAGAGTAAKIAVLYIGQALKLERNIYVGHTPITYGRDISEINAMSENGQYIGRIVRNETRSTEITLRNLTPAWYRESLDPFIAARVPCFWAWRPLDYAAEVGFCWIEGAARPVNERSNGMMGISWNFKGIA
;
A
#
# COMPACT_ATOMS: atom_id res chain seq x y z
N MET A 1 -10.59 3.35 -6.89
CA MET A 1 -9.39 3.39 -7.75
C MET A 1 -8.19 3.55 -6.85
N SER A 2 -7.18 2.70 -6.93
CA SER A 2 -5.94 2.86 -6.17
C SER A 2 -4.88 3.53 -7.02
N LEU A 3 -4.04 4.35 -6.40
CA LEU A 3 -3.03 5.13 -7.08
C LEU A 3 -1.66 4.84 -6.45
N ALA A 4 -0.70 4.44 -7.27
CA ALA A 4 0.70 4.57 -6.91
C ALA A 4 1.14 5.98 -7.31
N VAL A 5 1.48 6.77 -6.33
CA VAL A 5 2.08 8.08 -6.59
C VAL A 5 3.59 7.87 -6.65
N ILE A 6 4.11 7.90 -7.87
CA ILE A 6 5.55 7.89 -8.10
C ILE A 6 5.97 9.31 -8.42
N SER A 7 6.80 9.86 -7.59
CA SER A 7 7.44 11.15 -7.89
C SER A 7 8.52 10.92 -8.95
N ARG A 8 8.11 10.91 -10.22
CA ARG A 8 9.05 10.68 -11.34
C ARG A 8 10.18 11.70 -11.36
N ASP A 9 9.91 12.94 -11.02
CA ASP A 9 10.92 13.98 -11.00
C ASP A 9 11.97 13.73 -9.91
N LEU A 10 11.54 13.27 -8.74
CA LEU A 10 12.45 12.90 -7.67
C LEU A 10 13.25 11.64 -8.03
N ILE A 11 12.61 10.68 -8.65
CA ILE A 11 13.19 9.46 -9.16
C ILE A 11 14.26 9.76 -10.20
N LEU A 12 13.99 10.59 -11.18
CA LEU A 12 14.93 10.94 -12.25
C LEU A 12 16.11 11.80 -11.77
N SER A 13 15.91 12.64 -10.76
CA SER A 13 16.94 13.56 -10.29
C SER A 13 17.92 12.96 -9.27
N GLN A 14 17.56 11.86 -8.60
CA GLN A 14 18.35 11.27 -7.51
C GLN A 14 18.84 9.84 -7.74
N GLY A 15 18.69 9.29 -8.96
CA GLY A 15 19.14 7.92 -9.29
C GLY A 15 18.28 6.84 -8.67
N VAL A 16 17.34 6.36 -9.43
CA VAL A 16 16.24 5.54 -8.94
C VAL A 16 16.57 4.09 -8.76
N LEU A 17 15.85 3.60 -7.88
CA LEU A 17 15.77 2.31 -7.24
C LEU A 17 14.87 1.27 -7.92
N LEU A 18 14.17 1.60 -9.00
CA LEU A 18 13.39 0.66 -9.80
C LEU A 18 13.99 0.54 -11.20
N SER A 19 15.16 -0.06 -11.29
CA SER A 19 15.90 -0.19 -12.56
C SER A 19 15.18 -1.02 -13.61
N GLY A 20 14.28 -1.92 -13.19
CA GLY A 20 13.54 -2.83 -14.06
C GLY A 20 12.02 -2.77 -13.90
N ASN A 21 11.46 -1.78 -13.19
CA ASN A 21 10.03 -1.70 -12.91
C ASN A 21 9.48 -2.93 -12.17
N GLU A 22 10.29 -3.49 -11.30
CA GLU A 22 9.93 -4.63 -10.45
C GLU A 22 8.82 -4.24 -9.47
N GLY A 23 8.02 -5.23 -9.07
CA GLY A 23 6.98 -5.04 -8.07
C GLY A 23 7.56 -4.63 -6.71
N ALA A 24 6.80 -3.82 -5.97
CA ALA A 24 7.16 -3.33 -4.64
C ALA A 24 6.12 -3.73 -3.60
N ILE A 25 6.57 -4.21 -2.44
CA ILE A 25 5.76 -4.62 -1.30
C ILE A 25 6.13 -3.76 -0.09
N GLY A 26 5.21 -2.91 0.36
CA GLY A 26 5.35 -2.15 1.59
C GLY A 26 4.69 -2.88 2.75
N TRP A 27 5.45 -3.59 3.58
CA TRP A 27 4.90 -4.43 4.65
C TRP A 27 5.38 -4.06 6.05
N GLN A 28 6.55 -3.46 6.14
CA GLN A 28 7.07 -2.95 7.41
C GLN A 28 6.68 -1.49 7.59
N THR A 29 6.38 -1.10 8.82
CA THR A 29 6.15 0.30 9.15
C THR A 29 7.01 0.74 10.33
N LEU A 30 7.59 1.92 10.20
CA LEU A 30 8.31 2.62 11.26
C LEU A 30 7.36 3.45 12.13
N ALA A 31 6.14 3.75 11.64
CA ALA A 31 5.17 4.54 12.38
C ALA A 31 4.59 3.75 13.56
N THR A 32 4.75 4.28 14.74
CA THR A 32 4.24 3.74 16.02
C THR A 32 3.61 4.85 16.83
N ALA A 33 2.79 4.52 17.82
CA ALA A 33 2.22 5.52 18.71
C ALA A 33 3.26 6.32 19.52
N ALA A 34 4.46 5.75 19.70
CA ALA A 34 5.53 6.40 20.47
C ALA A 34 6.31 7.46 19.67
N ASN A 35 6.36 7.31 18.34
CA ASN A 35 7.16 8.19 17.46
C ASN A 35 6.34 8.99 16.44
N THR A 36 5.01 8.87 16.49
CA THR A 36 4.11 9.57 15.58
C THR A 36 3.25 10.56 16.34
N THR A 37 3.11 11.76 15.78
CA THR A 37 2.24 12.82 16.31
C THR A 37 1.36 13.38 15.21
N VAL A 38 0.18 13.89 15.57
CA VAL A 38 -0.76 14.54 14.67
C VAL A 38 -1.16 15.92 15.21
N THR A 39 -1.51 16.84 14.31
CA THR A 39 -1.95 18.19 14.73
C THR A 39 -3.22 18.15 15.55
N SER A 40 -4.17 17.29 15.19
CA SER A 40 -5.42 17.13 15.92
C SER A 40 -6.05 15.77 15.70
N GLU A 41 -6.88 15.33 16.62
CA GLU A 41 -7.66 14.10 16.52
C GLU A 41 -8.99 14.22 17.26
N THR A 42 -9.95 13.36 16.91
CA THR A 42 -11.22 13.21 17.67
C THR A 42 -11.11 12.05 18.65
N ALA A 43 -11.92 12.07 19.71
CA ALA A 43 -11.97 10.95 20.66
C ALA A 43 -12.42 9.63 20.00
N ALA A 44 -13.27 9.69 18.97
CA ALA A 44 -13.74 8.52 18.21
C ALA A 44 -12.74 8.04 17.15
N GLY A 45 -11.79 8.88 16.77
CA GLY A 45 -10.77 8.59 15.75
C GLY A 45 -9.37 8.99 16.20
N PRO A 46 -8.81 8.35 17.25
CA PRO A 46 -7.48 8.66 17.74
C PRO A 46 -6.39 8.19 16.75
N LEU A 47 -5.19 8.75 16.90
CA LEU A 47 -4.00 8.41 16.13
C LEU A 47 -3.75 6.89 16.05
N SER A 48 -3.94 6.18 17.14
CA SER A 48 -3.70 4.73 17.22
C SER A 48 -4.50 3.92 16.20
N ASN A 49 -5.63 4.44 15.74
CA ASN A 49 -6.46 3.76 14.76
C ASN A 49 -5.78 3.61 13.39
N MET A 50 -4.99 4.60 12.95
CA MET A 50 -4.30 4.51 11.67
C MET A 50 -2.96 3.77 11.74
N LEU A 51 -2.50 3.41 12.91
CA LEU A 51 -1.24 2.69 13.15
C LEU A 51 -1.46 1.18 13.36
N ASN A 52 -2.71 0.73 13.34
CA ASN A 52 -3.04 -0.70 13.33
C ASN A 52 -3.33 -1.17 11.89
N ASN A 53 -3.41 -2.48 11.70
CA ASN A 53 -3.62 -3.07 10.38
C ASN A 53 -5.10 -3.16 9.98
N SER A 54 -5.99 -2.56 10.76
CA SER A 54 -7.43 -2.64 10.54
C SER A 54 -7.91 -1.51 9.63
N THR A 55 -8.67 -1.85 8.62
CA THR A 55 -9.36 -0.87 7.77
C THR A 55 -10.75 -0.48 8.29
N ALA A 56 -11.18 -1.04 9.43
CA ALA A 56 -12.48 -0.76 10.04
C ALA A 56 -12.46 0.52 10.89
N PHE A 57 -11.32 0.85 11.45
CA PHE A 57 -11.12 2.04 12.27
C PHE A 57 -10.27 3.06 11.52
N TYR A 58 -10.41 4.34 11.86
CA TYR A 58 -9.64 5.41 11.23
C TYR A 58 -9.27 6.48 12.24
N TRP A 59 -8.12 7.10 12.04
CA TRP A 59 -7.84 8.41 12.60
C TRP A 59 -8.70 9.46 11.92
N GLN A 60 -9.21 10.40 12.69
CA GLN A 60 -9.98 11.52 12.19
C GLN A 60 -9.51 12.83 12.81
N ALA A 61 -9.15 13.78 11.97
CA ALA A 61 -8.87 15.15 12.42
C ALA A 61 -10.08 15.79 13.11
N SER A 62 -9.85 16.56 14.14
CA SER A 62 -10.93 17.29 14.86
C SER A 62 -11.38 18.56 14.13
N SER A 63 -10.67 18.98 13.09
CA SER A 63 -10.98 20.17 12.31
C SER A 63 -10.68 19.99 10.82
N THR A 64 -11.17 20.90 10.00
CA THR A 64 -10.90 20.98 8.56
C THR A 64 -9.65 21.79 8.22
N ALA A 65 -8.96 22.33 9.24
CA ALA A 65 -7.70 23.04 9.05
C ALA A 65 -6.61 22.06 8.56
N THR A 66 -5.53 22.62 8.03
CA THR A 66 -4.34 21.83 7.64
C THR A 66 -3.89 20.94 8.77
N GLN A 67 -3.74 19.66 8.48
CA GLN A 67 -3.27 18.64 9.42
C GLN A 67 -1.86 18.22 9.07
N THR A 68 -1.08 17.92 10.09
CA THR A 68 0.28 17.42 9.93
C THR A 68 0.43 16.14 10.73
N ILE A 69 0.94 15.11 10.09
CA ILE A 69 1.36 13.87 10.71
C ILE A 69 2.88 13.87 10.68
N THR A 70 3.50 13.81 11.85
CA THR A 70 4.96 13.83 11.99
C THR A 70 5.43 12.50 12.57
N ILE A 71 6.35 11.84 11.89
CA ILE A 71 6.93 10.55 12.30
C ILE A 71 8.43 10.74 12.50
N THR A 72 8.92 10.45 13.70
CA THR A 72 10.36 10.43 14.00
C THR A 72 10.95 9.09 13.61
N THR A 73 11.73 9.06 12.55
CA THR A 73 12.35 7.84 12.00
C THR A 73 13.74 7.57 12.52
N GLY A 74 14.36 8.58 13.15
CA GLY A 74 15.69 8.47 13.76
C GLY A 74 16.82 8.14 12.77
N GLY A 75 16.68 8.54 11.50
CA GLY A 75 17.67 8.23 10.46
C GLY A 75 17.53 6.82 9.86
N THR A 76 16.42 6.12 10.17
CA THR A 76 16.11 4.84 9.51
C THR A 76 15.68 5.09 8.07
N GLN A 77 16.07 4.17 7.19
CA GLN A 77 15.82 4.25 5.76
C GLN A 77 14.33 4.21 5.42
N VAL A 78 13.91 5.11 4.53
CA VAL A 78 12.53 5.26 4.04
C VAL A 78 12.56 5.41 2.52
N ASP A 79 11.77 4.60 1.81
CA ASP A 79 11.56 4.72 0.37
C ASP A 79 10.10 4.51 -0.05
N TYR A 80 9.19 4.26 0.93
CA TYR A 80 7.77 4.24 0.64
C TYR A 80 6.92 4.81 1.78
N ILE A 81 5.71 5.26 1.38
CA ILE A 81 4.61 5.61 2.27
C ILE A 81 3.35 4.95 1.70
N GLY A 82 2.61 4.25 2.53
CA GLY A 82 1.33 3.63 2.17
C GLY A 82 0.19 4.21 2.99
N ILE A 83 -0.91 4.57 2.31
CA ILE A 83 -2.14 5.08 2.94
C ILE A 83 -3.31 4.29 2.38
N ALA A 84 -4.12 3.68 3.25
CA ALA A 84 -5.28 2.92 2.82
C ALA A 84 -6.56 3.36 3.54
N ARG A 85 -7.69 3.30 2.80
CA ARG A 85 -9.02 3.72 3.26
C ARG A 85 -9.01 5.11 3.89
N HIS A 86 -8.90 6.10 3.06
CA HIS A 86 -8.94 7.52 3.43
C HIS A 86 -10.00 8.26 2.62
N ASN A 87 -10.34 9.48 3.04
CA ASN A 87 -11.35 10.33 2.38
C ASN A 87 -10.74 11.57 1.69
N LEU A 88 -9.44 11.55 1.39
CA LEU A 88 -8.74 12.77 0.97
C LEU A 88 -9.25 13.35 -0.35
N ALA A 89 -9.59 12.49 -1.34
CA ALA A 89 -10.12 12.97 -2.62
C ALA A 89 -11.55 13.51 -2.50
N GLN A 90 -12.44 12.79 -1.80
CA GLN A 90 -13.82 13.26 -1.56
C GLN A 90 -13.86 14.59 -0.80
N SER A 91 -12.86 14.81 0.04
CA SER A 91 -12.71 16.03 0.83
C SER A 91 -11.94 17.13 0.09
N GLY A 92 -11.50 16.89 -1.15
CA GLY A 92 -10.71 17.87 -1.92
C GLY A 92 -9.36 18.20 -1.27
N LEU A 93 -8.81 17.27 -0.50
CA LEU A 93 -7.56 17.47 0.23
C LEU A 93 -6.35 17.05 -0.62
N THR A 94 -5.24 17.70 -0.39
CA THR A 94 -3.93 17.37 -0.98
C THR A 94 -2.99 16.88 0.09
N ILE A 95 -2.04 16.04 -0.32
CA ILE A 95 -0.93 15.61 0.53
C ILE A 95 0.38 16.23 0.05
N THR A 96 1.24 16.56 1.01
CA THR A 96 2.63 16.97 0.81
C THR A 96 3.50 16.14 1.73
N VAL A 97 4.61 15.62 1.24
CA VAL A 97 5.56 14.88 2.08
C VAL A 97 6.89 15.61 2.15
N LYS A 98 7.45 15.73 3.35
CA LYS A 98 8.78 16.27 3.60
C LYS A 98 9.62 15.26 4.35
N PHE A 99 10.88 15.15 3.97
CA PHE A 99 11.94 14.51 4.71
C PHE A 99 12.74 15.60 5.41
N ASP A 100 12.73 15.60 6.73
CA ASP A 100 13.20 16.69 7.55
C ASP A 100 12.51 18.02 7.11
N TYR A 101 13.24 18.91 6.43
CA TYR A 101 12.69 20.18 5.94
C TYR A 101 12.55 20.22 4.41
N VAL A 102 12.97 19.15 3.71
CA VAL A 102 12.98 19.09 2.24
C VAL A 102 11.68 18.47 1.73
N THR A 103 10.99 19.15 0.85
CA THR A 103 9.80 18.62 0.19
C THR A 103 10.21 17.54 -0.82
N VAL A 104 9.83 16.30 -0.56
CA VAL A 104 10.08 15.14 -1.45
C VAL A 104 8.86 14.80 -2.30
N VAL A 105 7.66 15.11 -1.84
CA VAL A 105 6.42 15.07 -2.62
C VAL A 105 5.73 16.40 -2.52
N PRO A 106 5.64 17.17 -3.62
CA PRO A 106 4.89 18.42 -3.64
C PRO A 106 3.39 18.18 -3.44
N ALA A 107 2.66 19.22 -3.09
CA ALA A 107 1.21 19.15 -2.85
C ALA A 107 0.48 18.54 -4.05
N ARG A 108 -0.26 17.45 -3.82
CA ARG A 108 -1.01 16.74 -4.85
C ARG A 108 -2.23 16.05 -4.30
N ALA A 109 -3.24 15.92 -5.16
CA ALA A 109 -4.42 15.11 -4.88
C ALA A 109 -4.11 13.62 -4.95
N VAL A 110 -4.83 12.83 -4.18
CA VAL A 110 -4.81 11.36 -4.18
C VAL A 110 -6.23 10.83 -4.31
N VAL A 111 -6.38 9.56 -4.63
CA VAL A 111 -7.69 8.89 -4.78
C VAL A 111 -8.08 8.22 -3.45
N ASP A 112 -9.36 8.24 -3.09
CA ASP A 112 -9.91 7.77 -1.79
C ASP A 112 -9.87 6.25 -1.56
N GLN A 113 -8.82 5.56 -1.93
CA GLN A 113 -8.73 4.10 -1.72
C GLN A 113 -7.39 3.73 -1.11
N THR A 114 -6.53 3.18 -1.93
CA THR A 114 -5.18 2.81 -1.54
C THR A 114 -4.19 3.67 -2.31
N THR A 115 -3.31 4.33 -1.60
CA THR A 115 -2.23 5.12 -2.19
C THR A 115 -0.90 4.59 -1.67
N MET A 116 0.00 4.27 -2.57
CA MET A 116 1.39 3.97 -2.25
C MET A 116 2.28 5.03 -2.91
N ILE A 117 3.11 5.66 -2.14
CA ILE A 117 4.09 6.64 -2.58
C ILE A 117 5.45 5.96 -2.52
N LEU A 118 6.08 5.76 -3.66
CA LEU A 118 7.45 5.28 -3.75
C LEU A 118 8.39 6.47 -3.92
N LEU A 119 9.45 6.49 -3.16
CA LEU A 119 10.39 7.59 -3.06
C LEU A 119 11.81 7.09 -3.33
N SER A 120 12.72 8.00 -3.63
CA SER A 120 14.14 7.69 -3.54
C SER A 120 14.49 7.35 -2.10
N GLU A 121 15.30 6.34 -1.94
CA GLU A 121 15.79 5.88 -0.65
C GLU A 121 16.53 7.00 0.08
N ALA A 122 16.11 7.29 1.29
CA ALA A 122 16.71 8.31 2.15
C ALA A 122 16.60 7.88 3.62
N SER A 123 17.44 8.47 4.46
CA SER A 123 17.44 8.21 5.90
C SER A 123 17.12 9.49 6.68
N PRO A 124 15.87 10.01 6.58
CA PRO A 124 15.50 11.21 7.29
C PRO A 124 15.43 10.98 8.80
N THR A 125 15.63 12.02 9.58
CA THR A 125 15.36 11.98 11.02
C THR A 125 13.86 12.07 11.30
N THR A 126 13.15 12.82 10.45
CA THR A 126 11.72 13.08 10.59
C THR A 126 11.04 13.06 9.22
N VAL A 127 9.90 12.38 9.16
CA VAL A 127 9.00 12.45 8.01
C VAL A 127 7.74 13.21 8.39
N THR A 128 7.39 14.19 7.58
CA THR A 128 6.21 15.04 7.78
C THR A 128 5.26 14.88 6.60
N ILE A 129 4.03 14.46 6.89
CA ILE A 129 2.94 14.38 5.92
C ILE A 129 1.96 15.50 6.24
N THR A 130 1.84 16.48 5.35
CA THR A 130 0.90 17.58 5.49
C THR A 130 -0.32 17.32 4.62
N ILE A 131 -1.51 17.43 5.22
CA ILE A 131 -2.81 17.28 4.56
C ILE A 131 -3.48 18.63 4.60
N ALA A 132 -3.73 19.21 3.44
CA ALA A 132 -4.27 20.56 3.30
C ALA A 132 -5.42 20.63 2.31
N GLY A 133 -6.37 21.52 2.56
CA GLY A 133 -7.55 21.75 1.73
C GLY A 133 -8.71 22.31 2.56
N ALA A 134 -9.83 22.57 1.90
CA ALA A 134 -11.00 23.22 2.50
C ALA A 134 -12.24 22.29 2.61
N GLY A 135 -12.04 21.00 2.54
CA GLY A 135 -13.12 20.01 2.55
C GLY A 135 -13.57 19.59 3.95
N THR A 136 -13.93 18.34 4.08
CA THR A 136 -14.27 17.72 5.37
C THR A 136 -13.01 17.32 6.13
N ALA A 137 -13.14 17.03 7.43
CA ALA A 137 -12.02 16.57 8.25
C ALA A 137 -11.36 15.31 7.65
N ALA A 138 -10.05 15.30 7.61
CA ALA A 138 -9.26 14.17 7.08
C ALA A 138 -9.49 12.91 7.90
N LYS A 139 -9.57 11.76 7.21
CA LYS A 139 -9.65 10.42 7.80
C LYS A 139 -8.66 9.50 7.11
N ILE A 140 -7.95 8.70 7.89
CA ILE A 140 -7.02 7.67 7.40
C ILE A 140 -7.17 6.42 8.26
N ALA A 141 -7.39 5.26 7.64
CA ALA A 141 -7.49 4.01 8.37
C ALA A 141 -6.14 3.31 8.55
N VAL A 142 -5.27 3.33 7.55
CA VAL A 142 -3.94 2.69 7.63
C VAL A 142 -2.88 3.63 7.10
N LEU A 143 -1.81 3.79 7.85
CA LEU A 143 -0.61 4.53 7.46
C LEU A 143 0.63 3.66 7.71
N TYR A 144 1.36 3.35 6.65
CA TYR A 144 2.67 2.71 6.72
C TYR A 144 3.73 3.65 6.18
N ILE A 145 4.92 3.56 6.75
CA ILE A 145 6.10 4.26 6.29
C ILE A 145 7.34 3.41 6.56
N GLY A 146 8.24 3.29 5.62
CA GLY A 146 9.44 2.48 5.81
C GLY A 146 10.15 2.18 4.50
N GLN A 147 10.73 1.00 4.45
CA GLN A 147 11.42 0.49 3.28
C GLN A 147 10.55 -0.56 2.56
N ALA A 148 10.37 -0.40 1.25
CA ALA A 148 9.65 -1.35 0.43
C ALA A 148 10.56 -2.53 0.05
N LEU A 149 10.03 -3.74 0.16
CA LEU A 149 10.63 -4.92 -0.44
C LEU A 149 10.43 -4.85 -1.96
N LYS A 150 11.53 -4.68 -2.70
CA LYS A 150 11.54 -4.71 -4.16
C LYS A 150 11.77 -6.14 -4.62
N LEU A 151 10.94 -6.59 -5.56
CA LEU A 151 11.10 -7.93 -6.09
C LEU A 151 12.40 -8.04 -6.91
N GLU A 152 13.12 -9.13 -6.75
CA GLU A 152 14.33 -9.40 -7.52
C GLU A 152 14.04 -9.57 -9.02
N ARG A 153 12.81 -10.02 -9.34
CA ARG A 153 12.37 -10.30 -10.70
C ARG A 153 10.93 -9.87 -10.91
N ASN A 154 10.61 -9.55 -12.15
CA ASN A 154 9.23 -9.32 -12.57
C ASN A 154 8.38 -10.58 -12.38
N ILE A 155 7.09 -10.37 -12.12
CA ILE A 155 6.11 -11.44 -11.98
C ILE A 155 6.05 -12.24 -13.28
N TYR A 156 5.91 -13.55 -13.12
CA TYR A 156 5.74 -14.46 -14.26
C TYR A 156 4.40 -14.20 -14.98
N VAL A 157 4.30 -14.62 -16.24
CA VAL A 157 3.09 -14.42 -17.06
C VAL A 157 1.84 -15.02 -16.43
N GLY A 158 0.68 -14.46 -16.74
CA GLY A 158 -0.62 -14.89 -16.21
C GLY A 158 -1.09 -14.11 -15.00
N HIS A 159 -0.35 -13.08 -14.58
CA HIS A 159 -0.76 -12.20 -13.48
C HIS A 159 -1.99 -11.36 -13.81
N THR A 160 -2.96 -11.34 -12.90
CA THR A 160 -4.08 -10.39 -12.93
C THR A 160 -3.81 -9.31 -11.90
N PRO A 161 -3.62 -8.02 -12.29
CA PRO A 161 -3.42 -6.95 -11.32
C PRO A 161 -4.57 -6.86 -10.32
N ILE A 162 -4.27 -6.53 -9.06
CA ILE A 162 -5.24 -6.52 -7.96
C ILE A 162 -6.48 -5.66 -8.25
N THR A 163 -6.33 -4.61 -9.02
CA THR A 163 -7.42 -3.71 -9.42
C THR A 163 -8.50 -4.43 -10.25
N TYR A 164 -8.14 -5.47 -10.98
CA TYR A 164 -9.05 -6.21 -11.87
C TYR A 164 -9.49 -7.56 -11.32
N GLY A 165 -8.80 -8.11 -10.33
CA GLY A 165 -9.15 -9.37 -9.69
C GLY A 165 -10.31 -9.19 -8.72
N ARG A 166 -11.56 -9.37 -9.18
CA ARG A 166 -12.79 -9.13 -8.40
C ARG A 166 -13.36 -10.44 -7.88
N ASP A 167 -13.40 -10.59 -6.56
CA ASP A 167 -14.12 -11.66 -5.88
C ASP A 167 -15.44 -11.09 -5.33
N ILE A 168 -16.52 -11.42 -5.99
CA ILE A 168 -17.86 -10.93 -5.66
C ILE A 168 -18.67 -12.06 -5.02
N SER A 169 -19.09 -11.86 -3.78
CA SER A 169 -20.10 -12.72 -3.14
C SER A 169 -21.47 -12.11 -3.33
N GLU A 170 -22.35 -12.78 -4.08
CA GLU A 170 -23.67 -12.28 -4.40
C GLU A 170 -24.75 -13.36 -4.25
N ILE A 171 -25.99 -12.92 -4.07
CA ILE A 171 -27.18 -13.75 -4.16
C ILE A 171 -27.97 -13.28 -5.36
N ASN A 172 -28.21 -14.19 -6.31
CA ASN A 172 -29.08 -13.96 -7.44
C ASN A 172 -30.47 -14.55 -7.14
N ALA A 173 -31.51 -13.73 -7.22
CA ALA A 173 -32.89 -14.16 -7.08
C ALA A 173 -33.52 -14.45 -8.46
N MET A 174 -34.06 -15.63 -8.59
CA MET A 174 -34.80 -16.06 -9.80
C MET A 174 -36.22 -16.47 -9.43
N SER A 175 -37.20 -16.22 -10.31
CA SER A 175 -38.56 -16.72 -10.16
C SER A 175 -38.62 -18.23 -10.45
N GLU A 176 -39.74 -18.88 -10.07
CA GLU A 176 -39.99 -20.29 -10.39
C GLU A 176 -39.95 -20.59 -11.91
N ASN A 177 -40.29 -19.59 -12.74
CA ASN A 177 -40.21 -19.68 -14.20
C ASN A 177 -38.88 -19.30 -14.79
N GLY A 178 -37.80 -19.21 -13.95
CA GLY A 178 -36.45 -18.92 -14.39
C GLY A 178 -36.17 -17.47 -14.78
N GLN A 179 -37.06 -16.54 -14.45
CA GLN A 179 -36.83 -15.11 -14.71
C GLN A 179 -35.92 -14.51 -13.64
N TYR A 180 -34.97 -13.71 -14.06
CA TYR A 180 -34.07 -12.97 -13.16
C TYR A 180 -34.86 -11.84 -12.46
N ILE A 181 -34.92 -11.88 -11.12
CA ILE A 181 -35.63 -10.88 -10.30
C ILE A 181 -34.67 -9.78 -9.84
N GLY A 182 -33.43 -10.15 -9.49
CA GLY A 182 -32.43 -9.20 -9.00
C GLY A 182 -31.26 -9.89 -8.33
N ARG A 183 -30.30 -9.09 -7.89
CA ARG A 183 -29.14 -9.57 -7.12
C ARG A 183 -28.85 -8.67 -5.93
N ILE A 184 -28.28 -9.26 -4.89
CA ILE A 184 -27.72 -8.57 -3.74
C ILE A 184 -26.24 -8.91 -3.67
N VAL A 185 -25.37 -7.92 -3.80
CA VAL A 185 -23.93 -8.07 -3.57
C VAL A 185 -23.68 -7.99 -2.07
N ARG A 186 -23.17 -9.05 -1.48
CA ARG A 186 -22.84 -9.14 -0.05
C ARG A 186 -21.47 -8.56 0.24
N ASN A 187 -20.51 -8.89 -0.59
CA ASN A 187 -19.12 -8.48 -0.41
C ASN A 187 -18.40 -8.44 -1.77
N GLU A 188 -17.52 -7.49 -1.93
CA GLU A 188 -16.57 -7.42 -3.04
C GLU A 188 -15.17 -7.25 -2.45
N THR A 189 -14.30 -8.20 -2.72
CA THR A 189 -12.87 -8.15 -2.39
C THR A 189 -12.06 -8.23 -3.68
N ARG A 190 -10.78 -7.95 -3.57
CA ARG A 190 -9.83 -8.06 -4.68
C ARG A 190 -8.87 -9.19 -4.40
N SER A 191 -8.52 -9.94 -5.43
CA SER A 191 -7.51 -11.00 -5.31
C SER A 191 -6.53 -10.95 -6.48
N THR A 192 -5.33 -11.43 -6.25
CA THR A 192 -4.32 -11.60 -7.27
C THR A 192 -3.36 -12.72 -6.88
N GLU A 193 -2.98 -13.52 -7.87
CA GLU A 193 -1.93 -14.52 -7.70
C GLU A 193 -0.58 -13.95 -8.12
N ILE A 194 0.41 -14.13 -7.28
CA ILE A 194 1.79 -13.74 -7.53
C ILE A 194 2.59 -15.02 -7.75
N THR A 195 3.23 -15.13 -8.89
CA THR A 195 4.17 -16.21 -9.19
C THR A 195 5.53 -15.63 -9.56
N LEU A 196 6.54 -15.97 -8.77
CA LEU A 196 7.93 -15.59 -9.01
C LEU A 196 8.74 -16.86 -9.33
N ARG A 197 9.64 -16.76 -10.28
CA ARG A 197 10.52 -17.86 -10.71
C ARG A 197 11.96 -17.40 -10.84
N ASN A 198 12.86 -18.37 -10.78
CA ASN A 198 14.30 -18.13 -10.91
C ASN A 198 14.85 -17.10 -9.91
N LEU A 199 14.32 -17.08 -8.69
CA LEU A 199 14.83 -16.25 -7.60
C LEU A 199 16.17 -16.81 -7.12
N THR A 200 17.11 -15.92 -6.78
CA THR A 200 18.33 -16.37 -6.14
C THR A 200 18.05 -16.87 -4.73
N PRO A 201 18.73 -17.97 -4.29
CA PRO A 201 18.50 -18.54 -2.97
C PRO A 201 18.77 -17.58 -1.81
N ALA A 202 19.74 -16.68 -1.97
CA ALA A 202 20.09 -15.68 -0.96
C ALA A 202 18.98 -14.64 -0.82
N TRP A 203 18.58 -14.01 -1.92
CA TRP A 203 17.53 -13.00 -1.90
C TRP A 203 16.20 -13.55 -1.36
N TYR A 204 15.83 -14.79 -1.76
CA TYR A 204 14.63 -15.42 -1.24
C TYR A 204 14.65 -15.49 0.28
N ARG A 205 15.73 -16.04 0.87
CA ARG A 205 15.84 -16.26 2.32
C ARG A 205 16.01 -14.97 3.12
N GLU A 206 16.73 -14.01 2.58
CA GLU A 206 17.07 -12.78 3.30
C GLU A 206 15.97 -11.71 3.17
N SER A 207 15.28 -11.68 2.04
CA SER A 207 14.35 -10.58 1.73
C SER A 207 12.88 -11.04 1.67
N LEU A 208 12.56 -12.12 0.94
CA LEU A 208 11.18 -12.51 0.70
C LEU A 208 10.61 -13.38 1.83
N ASP A 209 11.37 -14.34 2.34
CA ASP A 209 10.90 -15.28 3.37
C ASP A 209 10.47 -14.58 4.67
N PRO A 210 11.17 -13.55 5.18
CA PRO A 210 10.71 -12.79 6.33
C PRO A 210 9.34 -12.14 6.13
N PHE A 211 9.05 -11.63 4.92
CA PHE A 211 7.74 -11.08 4.59
C PHE A 211 6.66 -12.18 4.58
N ILE A 212 6.94 -13.31 3.90
CA ILE A 212 6.00 -14.44 3.84
C ILE A 212 5.71 -15.00 5.25
N ALA A 213 6.72 -15.09 6.10
CA ALA A 213 6.59 -15.58 7.48
C ALA A 213 5.82 -14.62 8.39
N ALA A 214 5.97 -13.31 8.20
CA ALA A 214 5.31 -12.29 9.01
C ALA A 214 3.78 -12.27 8.81
N ARG A 215 3.29 -12.62 7.62
CA ARG A 215 1.84 -12.64 7.28
C ARG A 215 1.07 -11.37 7.65
N VAL A 216 1.73 -10.24 7.63
CA VAL A 216 1.11 -8.94 7.88
C VAL A 216 0.48 -8.38 6.61
N PRO A 217 -0.56 -7.55 6.71
CA PRO A 217 -1.04 -6.79 5.57
C PRO A 217 0.06 -5.90 4.98
N CYS A 218 -0.03 -5.64 3.68
CA CYS A 218 0.98 -4.90 2.95
C CYS A 218 0.38 -4.04 1.85
N PHE A 219 1.10 -3.04 1.42
CA PHE A 219 0.85 -2.31 0.18
C PHE A 219 1.54 -3.04 -0.97
N TRP A 220 0.84 -3.24 -2.05
CA TRP A 220 1.32 -3.95 -3.22
C TRP A 220 1.20 -3.12 -4.48
N ALA A 221 2.31 -2.95 -5.22
CA ALA A 221 2.37 -2.36 -6.54
C ALA A 221 3.20 -3.27 -7.46
N TRP A 222 2.59 -3.81 -8.53
CA TRP A 222 3.25 -4.83 -9.33
C TRP A 222 4.18 -4.28 -10.43
N ARG A 223 3.82 -3.18 -11.05
CA ARG A 223 4.64 -2.45 -12.04
C ARG A 223 4.43 -0.95 -11.89
N PRO A 224 4.99 -0.37 -10.85
CA PRO A 224 4.65 0.99 -10.43
C PRO A 224 4.98 2.07 -11.47
N LEU A 225 5.99 1.87 -12.34
CA LEU A 225 6.35 2.85 -13.36
C LEU A 225 5.40 2.85 -14.57
N ASP A 226 4.80 1.70 -14.90
CA ASP A 226 3.91 1.56 -16.04
C ASP A 226 2.44 1.72 -15.62
N TYR A 227 2.07 1.13 -14.46
CA TYR A 227 0.69 1.00 -14.03
C TYR A 227 0.48 1.59 -12.63
N ALA A 228 0.67 2.91 -12.52
CA ALA A 228 0.60 3.65 -11.27
C ALA A 228 -0.75 3.55 -10.53
N ALA A 229 -1.84 3.20 -11.23
CA ALA A 229 -3.17 3.02 -10.65
C ALA A 229 -3.44 1.60 -10.12
N GLU A 230 -2.49 0.68 -10.26
CA GLU A 230 -2.68 -0.74 -9.92
C GLU A 230 -2.00 -1.09 -8.60
N VAL A 231 -2.47 -0.42 -7.54
CA VAL A 231 -1.99 -0.59 -6.17
C VAL A 231 -3.11 -1.14 -5.29
N GLY A 232 -2.78 -1.99 -4.34
CA GLY A 232 -3.71 -2.53 -3.35
C GLY A 232 -3.13 -2.56 -1.95
N PHE A 233 -4.00 -2.54 -0.95
CA PHE A 233 -3.69 -2.93 0.42
C PHE A 233 -4.17 -4.35 0.62
N CYS A 234 -3.25 -5.27 0.82
CA CYS A 234 -3.45 -6.70 0.66
C CYS A 234 -2.93 -7.48 1.86
N TRP A 235 -3.38 -8.73 1.97
CA TRP A 235 -2.82 -9.74 2.88
C TRP A 235 -2.68 -11.07 2.15
N ILE A 236 -1.76 -11.92 2.62
CA ILE A 236 -1.56 -13.26 2.05
C ILE A 236 -2.73 -14.15 2.45
N GLU A 237 -3.42 -14.73 1.45
CA GLU A 237 -4.46 -15.74 1.65
C GLU A 237 -3.92 -17.12 1.30
N GLY A 238 -4.17 -18.09 2.18
CA GLY A 238 -3.74 -19.48 1.97
C GLY A 238 -2.24 -19.69 2.23
N ALA A 239 -1.67 -20.68 1.56
CA ALA A 239 -0.28 -21.10 1.74
C ALA A 239 0.61 -20.53 0.64
N ALA A 240 1.74 -19.95 1.02
CA ALA A 240 2.84 -19.69 0.11
C ALA A 240 3.73 -20.95 0.06
N ARG A 241 4.03 -21.45 -1.14
CA ARG A 241 4.77 -22.71 -1.33
C ARG A 241 6.03 -22.48 -2.13
N PRO A 242 7.17 -22.26 -1.48
CA PRO A 242 8.45 -22.18 -2.18
C PRO A 242 8.88 -23.56 -2.68
N VAL A 243 9.49 -23.58 -3.85
CA VAL A 243 10.05 -24.77 -4.48
C VAL A 243 11.46 -24.49 -5.01
N ASN A 244 12.33 -25.49 -4.98
CA ASN A 244 13.58 -25.44 -5.75
C ASN A 244 13.27 -25.79 -7.19
N GLU A 245 13.44 -24.83 -8.10
CA GLU A 245 13.14 -25.03 -9.52
C GLU A 245 14.28 -25.68 -10.30
N ARG A 246 15.51 -25.58 -9.81
CA ARG A 246 16.69 -26.07 -10.48
C ARG A 246 17.71 -26.67 -9.51
N SER A 247 18.57 -27.55 -10.03
CA SER A 247 19.66 -28.16 -9.26
C SER A 247 20.68 -27.18 -8.70
N ASN A 248 20.77 -25.98 -9.23
CA ASN A 248 21.62 -24.89 -8.70
C ASN A 248 20.96 -24.13 -7.52
N GLY A 249 19.80 -24.56 -7.03
CA GLY A 249 19.12 -23.99 -5.89
C GLY A 249 18.25 -22.78 -6.18
N MET A 250 18.07 -22.40 -7.44
CA MET A 250 17.13 -21.31 -7.80
C MET A 250 15.72 -21.65 -7.32
N MET A 251 15.05 -20.66 -6.78
CA MET A 251 13.75 -20.80 -6.13
C MET A 251 12.62 -20.21 -6.96
N GLY A 252 11.47 -20.85 -6.86
CA GLY A 252 10.20 -20.31 -7.30
C GLY A 252 9.21 -20.30 -6.16
N ILE A 253 8.24 -19.41 -6.20
CA ILE A 253 7.17 -19.32 -5.20
C ILE A 253 5.90 -18.76 -5.82
N SER A 254 4.76 -19.27 -5.35
CA SER A 254 3.44 -18.70 -5.64
C SER A 254 2.68 -18.46 -4.34
N TRP A 255 1.93 -17.36 -4.30
CA TRP A 255 0.98 -17.06 -3.23
C TRP A 255 -0.16 -16.20 -3.74
N ASN A 256 -1.26 -16.17 -3.01
CA ASN A 256 -2.40 -15.32 -3.31
C ASN A 256 -2.42 -14.11 -2.37
N PHE A 257 -2.64 -12.93 -2.94
CA PHE A 257 -3.08 -11.76 -2.20
C PHE A 257 -4.59 -11.62 -2.29
N LYS A 258 -5.19 -11.24 -1.17
CA LYS A 258 -6.54 -10.71 -1.09
C LYS A 258 -6.50 -9.33 -0.45
N GLY A 259 -7.38 -8.42 -0.88
CA GLY A 259 -7.30 -7.06 -0.36
C GLY A 259 -8.35 -6.12 -0.90
N ILE A 260 -8.03 -4.84 -0.76
CA ILE A 260 -8.77 -3.70 -1.29
C ILE A 260 -7.86 -2.94 -2.25
N ALA A 261 -8.44 -2.41 -3.30
CA ALA A 261 -7.73 -1.63 -4.32
C ALA A 261 -8.46 -0.32 -4.60
#